data_e1bfb4b877bedaa52d8a20a915216a5b
#
_entry.id   e1bfb4b877bedaa52d8a20a915216a5b
#
_cell.length_a   1.000
_cell.length_b   1.000
_cell.length_c   1.000
_cell.angle_alpha   90.00
_cell.angle_beta   90.00
_cell.angle_gamma   90.00
#
_symmetry.space_group_name_H-M   'P 1'
#
loop_
_entity.id
_entity.type
_entity.pdbx_description
1 polymer ?
#
loop_
_entity_poly.entity_id
_entity_poly.type
_entity_poly.pdbx_seq_one_letter_code
_entity_poly.pdbx_strand_id
1 'polypeptide(L)'
;MAKGVTKAAPDMTEVVFENDRVRVVELHVSKGSKAEMHKHPAFFVYAITPFEYRSKDPEGKTKRHKMKAGQVEWSDGESHEVVFGNRARALVVEFK
;
A
#
# COMPACT_ATOMS: atom_id res chain seq x y z
N MET A 1 9.71 -13.40 -8.44
CA MET A 1 8.31 -12.99 -8.47
C MET A 1 7.98 -12.19 -7.22
N ALA A 2 7.35 -11.05 -7.35
CA ALA A 2 7.01 -10.20 -6.21
C ALA A 2 5.91 -10.83 -5.35
N LYS A 3 6.01 -10.68 -4.04
CA LYS A 3 5.01 -11.12 -3.09
C LYS A 3 3.85 -10.14 -3.04
N GLY A 4 2.68 -10.57 -2.57
CA GLY A 4 1.61 -9.65 -2.23
C GLY A 4 2.00 -8.80 -1.01
N VAL A 5 1.29 -7.69 -0.78
CA VAL A 5 1.64 -6.74 0.28
C VAL A 5 1.61 -7.37 1.68
N THR A 6 0.68 -8.26 1.95
CA THR A 6 0.57 -8.90 3.27
C THR A 6 1.74 -9.82 3.57
N LYS A 7 2.31 -10.46 2.55
CA LYS A 7 3.50 -11.30 2.72
C LYS A 7 4.77 -10.47 2.78
N ALA A 8 4.82 -9.36 2.03
CA ALA A 8 5.99 -8.48 2.01
C ALA A 8 6.10 -7.61 3.27
N ALA A 9 4.98 -7.32 3.91
CA ALA A 9 4.93 -6.44 5.07
C ALA A 9 3.93 -6.95 6.12
N PRO A 10 4.17 -8.14 6.70
CA PRO A 10 3.21 -8.77 7.61
C PRO A 10 2.99 -7.97 8.91
N ASP A 11 3.99 -7.22 9.37
CA ASP A 11 3.89 -6.44 10.59
C ASP A 11 3.14 -5.12 10.43
N MET A 12 2.88 -4.71 9.19
CA MET A 12 2.23 -3.44 8.86
C MET A 12 0.86 -3.61 8.25
N THR A 13 0.45 -4.84 7.96
CA THR A 13 -0.77 -5.12 7.21
C THR A 13 -1.65 -6.13 7.93
N GLU A 14 -2.95 -5.96 7.78
CA GLU A 14 -3.93 -6.92 8.29
C GLU A 14 -5.07 -7.03 7.29
N VAL A 15 -5.44 -8.24 6.92
CA VAL A 15 -6.62 -8.47 6.07
C VAL A 15 -7.84 -8.34 6.97
N VAL A 16 -8.64 -7.31 6.78
CA VAL A 16 -9.82 -7.04 7.61
C VAL A 16 -11.12 -7.52 6.98
N PHE A 17 -11.09 -7.77 5.68
CA PHE A 17 -12.24 -8.31 4.96
C PHE A 17 -11.77 -8.94 3.65
N GLU A 18 -12.38 -10.05 3.27
CA GLU A 18 -12.04 -10.70 2.00
C GLU A 18 -13.23 -11.53 1.52
N ASN A 19 -13.51 -11.45 0.22
CA ASN A 19 -14.46 -12.32 -0.47
C ASN A 19 -13.93 -12.65 -1.87
N ASP A 20 -14.76 -13.22 -2.76
CA ASP A 20 -14.32 -13.61 -4.11
C ASP A 20 -13.98 -12.41 -5.00
N ARG A 21 -14.36 -11.20 -4.62
CA ARG A 21 -14.22 -10.01 -5.47
C ARG A 21 -13.17 -9.03 -4.98
N VAL A 22 -13.01 -8.91 -3.67
CA VAL A 22 -12.11 -7.92 -3.08
C VAL A 22 -11.39 -8.47 -1.87
N ARG A 23 -10.25 -7.87 -1.59
CA ARG A 23 -9.54 -8.06 -0.33
C ARG A 23 -9.22 -6.70 0.23
N VAL A 24 -9.66 -6.44 1.46
CA VAL A 24 -9.42 -5.18 2.15
C VAL A 24 -8.30 -5.38 3.16
N VAL A 25 -7.23 -4.62 2.99
CA VAL A 25 -6.04 -4.68 3.84
C VAL A 25 -5.91 -3.37 4.58
N GLU A 26 -5.81 -3.43 5.90
CA GLU A 26 -5.51 -2.25 6.71
C GLU A 26 -4.01 -2.09 6.86
N LEU A 27 -3.52 -0.87 6.64
CA LEU A 27 -2.12 -0.52 6.84
C LEU A 27 -1.99 0.25 8.15
N HIS A 28 -1.00 -0.17 8.97
CA HIS A 28 -0.57 0.53 10.17
C HIS A 28 0.94 0.66 10.09
N VAL A 29 1.44 1.85 9.78
CA VAL A 29 2.88 2.04 9.58
C VAL A 29 3.44 3.13 10.46
N SER A 30 4.70 2.97 10.84
CA SER A 30 5.48 3.98 11.54
C SER A 30 6.35 4.75 10.55
N LYS A 31 6.81 5.93 10.95
CA LYS A 31 7.74 6.73 10.14
C LYS A 31 8.98 5.90 9.80
N GLY A 32 9.36 5.91 8.54
CA GLY A 32 10.53 5.20 8.05
C GLY A 32 10.31 3.72 7.77
N SER A 33 9.10 3.20 8.01
CA SER A 33 8.79 1.81 7.70
C SER A 33 8.91 1.55 6.21
N LYS A 34 9.41 0.37 5.87
CA LYS A 34 9.61 -0.03 4.48
C LYS A 34 8.82 -1.30 4.20
N ALA A 35 8.00 -1.27 3.15
CA ALA A 35 7.38 -2.46 2.59
C ALA A 35 8.24 -2.88 1.41
N GLU A 36 8.82 -4.08 1.48
CA GLU A 36 9.66 -4.60 0.42
C GLU A 36 8.87 -4.78 -0.87
N MET A 37 9.57 -5.00 -1.97
CA MET A 37 8.95 -5.16 -3.29
C MET A 37 7.81 -6.16 -3.21
N HIS A 38 6.62 -5.71 -3.59
CA HIS A 38 5.41 -6.51 -3.59
C HIS A 38 4.55 -6.15 -4.79
N LYS A 39 3.64 -7.04 -5.12
CA LYS A 39 2.74 -6.86 -6.26
C LYS A 39 1.31 -6.72 -5.78
N HIS A 40 0.62 -5.75 -6.38
CA HIS A 40 -0.82 -5.55 -6.19
C HIS A 40 -1.57 -5.83 -7.50
N PRO A 41 -2.75 -6.46 -7.45
CA PRO A 41 -3.71 -6.37 -8.55
C PRO A 41 -4.25 -4.94 -8.62
N ALA A 42 -5.25 -4.67 -9.44
CA ALA A 42 -5.93 -3.37 -9.42
C ALA A 42 -6.41 -3.07 -8.01
N PHE A 43 -6.19 -1.85 -7.53
CA PHE A 43 -6.54 -1.49 -6.15
C PHE A 43 -6.75 0.01 -6.02
N PHE A 44 -7.38 0.40 -4.92
CA PHE A 44 -7.30 1.79 -4.47
C PHE A 44 -6.85 1.82 -3.01
N VAL A 45 -6.23 2.93 -2.63
CA VAL A 45 -5.87 3.19 -1.25
C VAL A 45 -6.69 4.36 -0.74
N TYR A 46 -7.27 4.20 0.45
CA TYR A 46 -8.03 5.23 1.16
C TYR A 46 -7.22 5.66 2.39
N ALA A 47 -6.82 6.92 2.43
CA ALA A 47 -6.03 7.43 3.53
C ALA A 47 -6.92 7.73 4.73
N ILE A 48 -6.73 7.02 5.84
CA ILE A 48 -7.44 7.30 7.09
C ILE A 48 -6.80 8.51 7.76
N THR A 49 -5.47 8.56 7.77
CA THR A 49 -4.69 9.69 8.25
C THR A 49 -3.91 10.30 7.10
N PRO A 50 -3.51 11.58 7.18
CA PRO A 50 -2.66 12.16 6.14
C PRO A 50 -1.27 11.54 6.24
N PHE A 51 -0.67 11.22 5.07
CA PHE A 51 0.68 10.66 5.06
C PHE A 51 1.34 10.88 3.71
N GLU A 52 2.66 10.68 3.70
CA GLU A 52 3.42 10.69 2.46
C GLU A 52 4.29 9.45 2.40
N TYR A 53 4.54 9.00 1.19
CA TYR A 53 5.39 7.83 0.97
C TYR A 53 6.11 7.95 -0.37
N ARG A 54 7.16 7.17 -0.50
CA ARG A 54 7.92 7.08 -1.74
C ARG A 54 7.85 5.64 -2.23
N SER A 55 7.47 5.48 -3.49
CA SER A 55 7.43 4.17 -4.13
C SER A 55 8.59 4.03 -5.11
N LYS A 56 9.04 2.80 -5.28
CA LYS A 56 10.10 2.45 -6.22
C LYS A 56 9.63 1.25 -7.03
N ASP A 57 9.62 1.38 -8.35
CA ASP A 57 9.19 0.29 -9.23
C ASP A 57 10.31 -0.72 -9.44
N PRO A 58 10.04 -1.87 -10.11
CA PRO A 58 11.07 -2.88 -10.35
C PRO A 58 12.24 -2.40 -11.20
N GLU A 59 12.07 -1.30 -11.95
CA GLU A 59 13.13 -0.71 -12.77
C GLU A 59 13.95 0.32 -11.99
N GLY A 60 13.61 0.57 -10.73
CA GLY A 60 14.33 1.48 -9.88
C GLY A 60 13.83 2.93 -9.92
N LYS A 61 12.75 3.21 -10.65
CA LYS A 61 12.18 4.55 -10.69
C LYS A 61 11.42 4.83 -9.41
N THR A 62 11.63 6.02 -8.86
CA THR A 62 10.99 6.44 -7.61
C THR A 62 9.95 7.51 -7.87
N LYS A 63 8.90 7.51 -7.04
CA LYS A 63 7.84 8.50 -7.11
C LYS A 63 7.39 8.86 -5.70
N ARG A 64 7.21 10.14 -5.44
CA ARG A 64 6.68 10.63 -4.17
C ARG A 64 5.17 10.74 -4.25
N HIS A 65 4.52 10.34 -3.18
CA HIS A 65 3.07 10.43 -3.05
C HIS A 65 2.74 11.16 -1.74
N LYS A 66 1.78 12.05 -1.79
CA LYS A 66 1.30 12.75 -0.61
C LYS A 66 -0.22 12.64 -0.59
N MET A 67 -0.76 12.12 0.49
CA MET A 67 -2.20 11.89 0.63
C MET A 67 -2.75 12.66 1.82
N LYS A 68 -3.91 13.26 1.62
CA LYS A 68 -4.68 13.89 2.71
C LYS A 68 -5.63 12.85 3.30
N ALA A 69 -6.04 13.05 4.55
CA ALA A 69 -7.06 12.21 5.16
C ALA A 69 -8.32 12.19 4.30
N GLY A 70 -8.86 11.01 4.03
CA GLY A 70 -10.04 10.83 3.21
C GLY A 70 -9.78 10.78 1.70
N GLN A 71 -8.54 10.96 1.28
CA GLN A 71 -8.19 10.91 -0.14
C GLN A 71 -8.11 9.46 -0.63
N VAL A 72 -8.52 9.25 -1.88
CA VAL A 72 -8.43 7.94 -2.55
C VAL A 72 -7.49 8.05 -3.74
N GLU A 73 -6.62 7.06 -3.90
CA GLU A 73 -5.71 6.96 -5.03
C GLU A 73 -5.89 5.59 -5.69
N TRP A 74 -6.12 5.58 -7.00
CA TRP A 74 -6.37 4.37 -7.77
C TRP A 74 -5.11 3.89 -8.50
N SER A 75 -4.98 2.57 -8.62
CA SER A 75 -3.95 1.94 -9.46
C SER A 75 -4.56 0.75 -10.21
N ASP A 76 -4.16 0.58 -11.47
CA ASP A 76 -4.59 -0.56 -12.29
C ASP A 76 -3.81 -1.84 -11.95
N GLY A 77 -2.93 -1.76 -10.98
CA GLY A 77 -2.06 -2.85 -10.57
C GLY A 77 -0.61 -2.47 -10.80
N GLU A 78 0.24 -2.79 -9.83
CA GLU A 78 1.65 -2.43 -9.91
C GLU A 78 2.49 -3.28 -8.97
N SER A 79 3.79 -3.32 -9.24
CA SER A 79 4.79 -3.85 -8.31
C SER A 79 5.63 -2.69 -7.82
N HIS A 80 5.84 -2.61 -6.52
CA HIS A 80 6.62 -1.52 -5.94
C HIS A 80 7.17 -1.87 -4.57
N GLU A 81 8.17 -1.12 -4.18
CA GLU A 81 8.72 -1.05 -2.84
C GLU A 81 8.32 0.31 -2.28
N VAL A 82 7.92 0.38 -1.03
CA VAL A 82 7.40 1.62 -0.44
C VAL A 82 8.11 1.96 0.85
N VAL A 83 8.50 3.23 1.00
CA VAL A 83 9.05 3.78 2.24
C VAL A 83 8.13 4.88 2.71
N PHE A 84 7.64 4.77 3.94
CA PHE A 84 6.69 5.73 4.52
C PHE A 84 7.43 6.86 5.20
N GLY A 85 7.05 8.10 4.87
CA GLY A 85 7.68 9.30 5.41
C GLY A 85 7.18 9.71 6.80
N ASN A 86 6.03 9.17 7.21
CA ASN A 86 5.46 9.44 8.53
C ASN A 86 4.51 8.31 8.92
N ARG A 87 4.03 8.34 10.17
CA ARG A 87 3.04 7.37 10.63
C ARG A 87 1.80 7.46 9.72
N ALA A 88 1.25 6.31 9.35
CA ALA A 88 0.12 6.25 8.44
C ALA A 88 -0.86 5.14 8.82
N ARG A 89 -2.14 5.42 8.60
CA ARG A 89 -3.20 4.42 8.59
C ARG A 89 -3.98 4.57 7.30
N ALA A 90 -4.20 3.47 6.63
CA ALA A 90 -4.89 3.46 5.35
C ALA A 90 -5.58 2.13 5.12
N LEU A 91 -6.54 2.13 4.20
CA LEU A 91 -7.14 0.89 3.71
C LEU A 91 -6.74 0.72 2.26
N VAL A 92 -6.26 -0.46 1.93
CA VAL A 92 -5.97 -0.85 0.55
C VAL A 92 -7.05 -1.85 0.13
N VAL A 93 -7.80 -1.52 -0.89
CA VAL A 93 -8.85 -2.41 -1.41
C VAL A 93 -8.37 -2.97 -2.74
N GLU A 94 -8.03 -4.26 -2.72
CA GLU A 94 -7.52 -4.96 -3.91
C GLU A 94 -8.69 -5.70 -4.58
N PHE A 95 -8.76 -5.60 -5.90
CA PHE A 95 -9.79 -6.25 -6.70
C PHE A 95 -9.24 -7.55 -7.29
N LYS A 96 -10.02 -8.60 -7.14
CA LYS A 96 -9.62 -9.93 -7.63
C LYS A 96 -10.10 -10.19 -9.05
#